data_6d409742710f3bf44e394465d42e79d6
#
_entry.id   6d409742710f3bf44e394465d42e79d6
#
_cell.length_a   1.000
_cell.length_b   1.000
_cell.length_c   1.000
_cell.angle_alpha   90.00
_cell.angle_beta   90.00
_cell.angle_gamma   90.00
#
_symmetry.space_group_name_H-M   'P 1'
#
loop_
_entity.id
_entity.type
_entity.pdbx_description
1 polymer ?
#
loop_
_entity_poly.entity_id
_entity_poly.type
_entity_poly.pdbx_seq_one_letter_code
_entity_poly.pdbx_strand_id
1 'polypeptide(L)'
;MVKQEVILELINLRQEGGYWDFKKEWYKSDKKGKQDLLHDVICMSNNLESKNAFIIIGVDEDDNYNIRDVSEDEGRRNTQNVVDFLKDKKFSGGLRPTVYVKSYQILGKTIDVIVILNDNNTPYYLTDKFQEIRANYIYTRIQDTNTPKDRSADLDKVEYLWKKRFGLTQSVLERFEIYLEDYENWNDGPYGEMQKYYKYFPEFTIEYEIARDERNGYEYYLFSQTDSRPHWYDIKFKYHQTLLKELGGVALDGGRYFSPCPEIDEITLDKNKSFSWDFSYRYFTKSTFLYKLNQFFFFQETFSDRFSRQEFFEVVLLFESEEERMEFKEFIRNNWYNRKEYLKNLQVPNIPNFPKYKEGAFVEEYENALVLNKMLEEFRNN
;
A
#
# COMPACT_ATOMS: atom_id res chain seq x y z
N MET A 1 2.04 5.72 -10.05
CA MET A 1 1.83 6.86 -11.02
C MET A 1 0.36 6.89 -11.37
N VAL A 2 -0.34 8.04 -11.39
CA VAL A 2 -1.78 8.10 -11.67
C VAL A 2 -2.05 7.62 -13.10
N LYS A 3 -2.96 6.63 -13.25
CA LYS A 3 -3.35 6.07 -14.55
C LYS A 3 -4.37 7.00 -15.25
N GLN A 4 -4.44 6.94 -16.56
CA GLN A 4 -5.39 7.76 -17.35
C GLN A 4 -6.84 7.36 -17.07
N GLU A 5 -7.07 6.08 -16.80
CA GLU A 5 -8.39 5.53 -16.49
C GLU A 5 -9.03 6.23 -15.30
N VAL A 6 -8.25 6.48 -14.23
CA VAL A 6 -8.72 7.20 -13.02
C VAL A 6 -9.20 8.61 -13.37
N ILE A 7 -8.48 9.33 -14.23
CA ILE A 7 -8.86 10.68 -14.64
C ILE A 7 -10.12 10.65 -15.50
N LEU A 8 -10.24 9.66 -16.40
CA LEU A 8 -11.45 9.46 -17.21
C LEU A 8 -12.68 9.13 -16.37
N GLU A 9 -12.52 8.30 -15.34
CA GLU A 9 -13.59 7.99 -14.38
C GLU A 9 -14.09 9.25 -13.68
N LEU A 10 -13.18 10.11 -13.20
CA LEU A 10 -13.55 11.36 -12.54
C LEU A 10 -14.29 12.31 -13.50
N ILE A 11 -13.82 12.46 -14.75
CA ILE A 11 -14.49 13.29 -15.75
C ILE A 11 -15.89 12.74 -16.06
N ASN A 12 -16.04 11.43 -16.15
CA ASN A 12 -17.33 10.78 -16.44
C ASN A 12 -18.36 10.94 -15.33
N LEU A 13 -17.95 11.25 -14.08
CA LEU A 13 -18.88 11.56 -13.00
C LEU A 13 -19.67 12.86 -13.26
N ARG A 14 -19.14 13.77 -14.10
CA ARG A 14 -19.75 15.05 -14.44
C ARG A 14 -20.16 15.88 -13.22
N GLN A 15 -19.30 15.87 -12.23
CA GLN A 15 -19.41 16.66 -11.00
C GLN A 15 -18.04 16.78 -10.37
N GLU A 16 -17.79 17.85 -9.62
CA GLU A 16 -16.63 17.99 -8.79
C GLU A 16 -16.78 17.23 -7.46
N GLY A 17 -15.68 17.04 -6.74
CA GLY A 17 -15.68 16.35 -5.46
C GLY A 17 -14.67 16.86 -4.46
N GLY A 18 -14.59 16.20 -3.32
CA GLY A 18 -13.72 16.62 -2.21
C GLY A 18 -12.21 16.53 -2.51
N TYR A 19 -11.82 15.79 -3.56
CA TYR A 19 -10.42 15.63 -3.94
C TYR A 19 -10.16 15.78 -5.45
N TRP A 20 -11.14 16.26 -6.24
CA TRP A 20 -10.92 16.66 -7.64
C TRP A 20 -11.74 17.89 -7.98
N ASP A 21 -11.18 18.69 -8.90
CA ASP A 21 -11.71 19.96 -9.37
C ASP A 21 -11.45 20.10 -10.86
N PHE A 22 -12.38 20.69 -11.60
CA PHE A 22 -12.24 20.91 -13.03
C PHE A 22 -11.90 22.36 -13.33
N LYS A 23 -11.06 22.55 -14.32
CA LYS A 23 -10.74 23.88 -14.86
C LYS A 23 -10.78 23.83 -16.37
N LYS A 24 -11.49 24.77 -16.94
CA LYS A 24 -11.65 24.93 -18.38
C LYS A 24 -10.31 25.22 -19.08
N GLU A 25 -9.46 26.04 -18.46
CA GLU A 25 -8.17 26.48 -18.97
C GLU A 25 -7.16 26.66 -17.82
N TRP A 26 -5.89 26.80 -18.14
CA TRP A 26 -4.86 27.08 -17.15
C TRP A 26 -5.08 28.44 -16.47
N TYR A 27 -4.70 28.53 -15.21
CA TYR A 27 -4.68 29.75 -14.45
C TYR A 27 -3.81 30.82 -15.14
N LYS A 28 -4.34 32.02 -15.32
CA LYS A 28 -3.60 33.13 -15.93
C LYS A 28 -2.30 33.42 -15.19
N SER A 29 -1.32 33.96 -15.90
CA SER A 29 0.00 34.32 -15.31
C SER A 29 -0.02 35.60 -14.49
N ASP A 30 -1.15 36.30 -14.43
CA ASP A 30 -1.36 37.52 -13.66
C ASP A 30 -1.45 37.28 -12.14
N LYS A 31 -1.63 38.34 -11.39
CA LYS A 31 -1.73 38.29 -9.91
C LYS A 31 -2.92 37.44 -9.46
N LYS A 32 -4.07 37.57 -10.11
CA LYS A 32 -5.30 36.88 -9.76
C LYS A 32 -5.16 35.36 -10.05
N GLY A 33 -4.73 34.98 -11.24
CA GLY A 33 -4.55 33.59 -11.60
C GLY A 33 -3.52 32.86 -10.71
N LYS A 34 -2.43 33.56 -10.31
CA LYS A 34 -1.48 33.00 -9.33
C LYS A 34 -2.11 32.81 -7.95
N GLN A 35 -2.98 33.69 -7.52
CA GLN A 35 -3.71 33.59 -6.26
C GLN A 35 -4.69 32.42 -6.29
N ASP A 36 -5.45 32.26 -7.39
CA ASP A 36 -6.44 31.22 -7.53
C ASP A 36 -5.76 29.83 -7.55
N LEU A 37 -4.67 29.68 -8.32
CA LEU A 37 -3.86 28.46 -8.30
C LEU A 37 -3.37 28.10 -6.89
N LEU A 38 -2.83 29.09 -6.15
CA LEU A 38 -2.32 28.84 -4.79
C LEU A 38 -3.43 28.45 -3.83
N HIS A 39 -4.57 29.10 -3.92
CA HIS A 39 -5.73 28.82 -3.09
C HIS A 39 -6.28 27.40 -3.35
N ASP A 40 -6.45 27.03 -4.63
CA ASP A 40 -6.94 25.71 -4.99
C ASP A 40 -5.96 24.61 -4.55
N VAL A 41 -4.64 24.81 -4.76
CA VAL A 41 -3.62 23.87 -4.28
C VAL A 41 -3.67 23.71 -2.76
N ILE A 42 -3.83 24.79 -1.98
CA ILE A 42 -3.94 24.69 -0.51
C ILE A 42 -5.22 23.95 -0.11
N CYS A 43 -6.36 24.31 -0.69
CA CYS A 43 -7.64 23.66 -0.39
C CYS A 43 -7.60 22.17 -0.69
N MET A 44 -7.06 21.81 -1.86
CA MET A 44 -6.91 20.41 -2.29
C MET A 44 -5.93 19.62 -1.44
N SER A 45 -4.84 20.25 -0.99
CA SER A 45 -3.87 19.61 -0.08
C SER A 45 -4.46 19.30 1.30
N ASN A 46 -5.40 20.14 1.72
CA ASN A 46 -6.14 20.01 2.96
C ASN A 46 -7.51 19.30 2.76
N ASN A 47 -7.63 18.45 1.74
CA ASN A 47 -8.88 17.69 1.55
C ASN A 47 -9.14 16.73 2.74
N LEU A 48 -10.41 16.53 3.02
CA LEU A 48 -10.84 15.69 4.16
C LEU A 48 -11.02 14.21 3.78
N GLU A 49 -10.87 13.87 2.49
CA GLU A 49 -11.01 12.51 1.97
C GLU A 49 -9.76 11.64 2.20
N SER A 50 -8.65 12.25 2.62
CA SER A 50 -7.35 11.58 2.79
C SER A 50 -6.89 10.83 1.53
N LYS A 51 -7.15 11.43 0.36
CA LYS A 51 -6.78 10.93 -0.98
C LYS A 51 -5.88 11.92 -1.70
N ASN A 52 -5.11 11.41 -2.68
CA ASN A 52 -4.46 12.30 -3.64
C ASN A 52 -5.51 13.17 -4.31
N ALA A 53 -5.22 14.46 -4.46
CA ALA A 53 -6.15 15.38 -5.08
C ALA A 53 -5.72 15.75 -6.51
N PHE A 54 -6.70 16.12 -7.34
CA PHE A 54 -6.52 16.37 -8.75
C PHE A 54 -7.17 17.70 -9.15
N ILE A 55 -6.38 18.62 -9.74
CA ILE A 55 -6.93 19.74 -10.48
C ILE A 55 -6.79 19.39 -11.96
N ILE A 56 -7.91 19.07 -12.59
CA ILE A 56 -8.00 18.57 -13.97
C ILE A 56 -8.29 19.75 -14.88
N ILE A 57 -7.31 20.10 -15.72
CA ILE A 57 -7.34 21.30 -16.58
C ILE A 57 -7.62 20.88 -18.01
N GLY A 58 -8.59 21.49 -18.65
CA GLY A 58 -9.10 21.15 -19.97
C GLY A 58 -10.49 20.50 -19.92
N VAL A 59 -11.24 20.68 -18.85
CA VAL A 59 -12.64 20.22 -18.73
C VAL A 59 -13.52 21.44 -18.50
N ASP A 60 -14.51 21.62 -19.37
CA ASP A 60 -15.45 22.77 -19.35
C ASP A 60 -16.78 22.33 -18.72
N GLU A 61 -17.03 22.72 -17.47
CA GLU A 61 -18.25 22.39 -16.74
C GLU A 61 -19.47 23.06 -17.35
N ASP A 62 -19.32 24.30 -17.84
CA ASP A 62 -20.40 25.05 -18.48
C ASP A 62 -20.81 24.45 -19.82
N ASP A 63 -19.93 23.68 -20.47
CA ASP A 63 -20.16 22.94 -21.70
C ASP A 63 -20.26 21.42 -21.43
N ASN A 64 -21.08 21.04 -20.47
CA ASN A 64 -21.39 19.63 -20.14
C ASN A 64 -20.15 18.74 -19.93
N TYR A 65 -19.11 19.29 -19.28
CA TYR A 65 -17.82 18.62 -19.01
C TYR A 65 -17.09 18.19 -20.30
N ASN A 66 -17.27 18.91 -21.38
CA ASN A 66 -16.55 18.66 -22.61
C ASN A 66 -15.06 18.93 -22.47
N ILE A 67 -14.26 18.06 -23.06
CA ILE A 67 -12.79 18.16 -23.05
C ILE A 67 -12.36 19.24 -24.05
N ARG A 68 -11.48 20.13 -23.56
CA ARG A 68 -10.80 21.16 -24.36
C ARG A 68 -9.32 20.86 -24.44
N ASP A 69 -8.69 21.26 -25.55
CA ASP A 69 -7.25 21.18 -25.70
C ASP A 69 -6.57 22.34 -24.99
N VAL A 70 -5.65 22.04 -24.09
CA VAL A 70 -4.87 23.06 -23.33
C VAL A 70 -3.42 23.13 -23.76
N SER A 71 -3.05 22.48 -24.88
CA SER A 71 -1.66 22.43 -25.38
C SER A 71 -1.08 23.83 -25.62
N GLU A 72 -1.91 24.77 -26.07
CA GLU A 72 -1.55 26.14 -26.42
C GLU A 72 -1.98 27.19 -25.37
N ASP A 73 -2.42 26.78 -24.19
CA ASP A 73 -2.83 27.71 -23.15
C ASP A 73 -1.68 28.61 -22.69
N GLU A 74 -1.85 29.91 -22.75
CA GLU A 74 -0.83 30.92 -22.37
C GLU A 74 -0.37 30.75 -20.91
N GLY A 75 -1.24 30.29 -20.04
CA GLY A 75 -0.95 30.04 -18.62
C GLY A 75 -0.38 28.66 -18.31
N ARG A 76 -0.13 27.81 -19.30
CA ARG A 76 0.29 26.42 -19.13
C ARG A 76 1.58 26.29 -18.34
N ARG A 77 1.64 25.37 -17.36
CA ARG A 77 2.78 25.14 -16.48
C ARG A 77 3.15 23.66 -16.44
N ASN A 78 4.43 23.40 -16.34
CA ASN A 78 4.94 22.07 -16.04
C ASN A 78 5.15 21.90 -14.53
N THR A 79 5.56 20.69 -14.10
CA THR A 79 5.84 20.37 -12.70
C THR A 79 6.79 21.36 -12.05
N GLN A 80 7.91 21.68 -12.73
CA GLN A 80 8.92 22.61 -12.20
C GLN A 80 8.34 24.00 -11.92
N ASN A 81 7.55 24.52 -12.85
CA ASN A 81 6.92 25.85 -12.67
C ASN A 81 5.99 25.89 -11.45
N VAL A 82 5.19 24.83 -11.22
CA VAL A 82 4.28 24.79 -10.07
C VAL A 82 5.07 24.61 -8.77
N VAL A 83 6.07 23.73 -8.75
CA VAL A 83 6.93 23.50 -7.58
C VAL A 83 7.69 24.77 -7.19
N ASP A 84 8.31 25.47 -8.16
CA ASP A 84 9.05 26.70 -7.90
C ASP A 84 8.11 27.80 -7.41
N PHE A 85 6.91 27.91 -7.97
CA PHE A 85 5.90 28.85 -7.50
C PHE A 85 5.51 28.60 -6.03
N LEU A 86 5.32 27.34 -5.61
CA LEU A 86 5.01 26.99 -4.22
C LEU A 86 6.22 27.18 -3.30
N LYS A 87 7.44 26.96 -3.81
CA LYS A 87 8.68 27.12 -3.06
C LYS A 87 8.90 28.56 -2.58
N ASP A 88 8.44 29.53 -3.35
CA ASP A 88 8.53 30.95 -3.01
C ASP A 88 7.52 31.40 -1.93
N LYS A 89 6.61 30.51 -1.51
CA LYS A 89 5.59 30.83 -0.52
C LYS A 89 6.03 30.40 0.88
N LYS A 90 5.71 31.23 1.88
CA LYS A 90 6.03 30.95 3.27
C LYS A 90 4.95 30.07 3.90
N PHE A 91 5.05 28.77 3.68
CA PHE A 91 4.22 27.79 4.36
C PHE A 91 4.67 27.59 5.80
N SER A 92 3.72 27.29 6.68
CA SER A 92 3.99 26.99 8.09
C SER A 92 4.93 25.79 8.24
N GLY A 93 5.93 25.95 9.11
CA GLY A 93 6.95 24.93 9.35
C GLY A 93 7.87 24.65 8.15
N GLY A 94 7.82 25.48 7.09
CA GLY A 94 8.55 25.22 5.84
C GLY A 94 7.99 24.03 5.03
N LEU A 95 6.91 23.41 5.49
CA LEU A 95 6.26 22.28 4.83
C LEU A 95 5.32 22.78 3.75
N ARG A 96 5.42 22.21 2.56
CA ARG A 96 4.59 22.57 1.41
C ARG A 96 4.02 21.33 0.74
N PRO A 97 2.87 21.46 0.05
CA PRO A 97 2.29 20.35 -0.68
C PRO A 97 3.26 19.76 -1.71
N THR A 98 3.29 18.45 -1.82
CA THR A 98 4.01 17.75 -2.89
C THR A 98 3.10 17.65 -4.10
N VAL A 99 3.52 18.25 -5.22
CA VAL A 99 2.72 18.33 -6.43
C VAL A 99 3.54 17.93 -7.67
N TYR A 100 2.85 17.42 -8.68
CA TYR A 100 3.40 17.29 -10.02
C TYR A 100 2.31 17.50 -11.08
N VAL A 101 2.71 17.87 -12.29
CA VAL A 101 1.81 18.02 -13.44
C VAL A 101 2.02 16.86 -14.39
N LYS A 102 0.92 16.25 -14.83
CA LYS A 102 0.91 15.19 -15.83
C LYS A 102 -0.07 15.52 -16.93
N SER A 103 0.38 15.38 -18.19
CA SER A 103 -0.44 15.56 -19.38
C SER A 103 -0.99 14.22 -19.87
N TYR A 104 -2.22 14.22 -20.33
CA TYR A 104 -2.89 13.07 -20.95
C TYR A 104 -3.46 13.45 -22.29
N GLN A 105 -3.49 12.48 -23.21
CA GLN A 105 -4.17 12.62 -24.50
C GLN A 105 -5.53 11.91 -24.43
N ILE A 106 -6.61 12.69 -24.48
CA ILE A 106 -7.98 12.16 -24.42
C ILE A 106 -8.74 12.69 -25.61
N LEU A 107 -9.29 11.78 -26.42
CA LEU A 107 -10.03 12.12 -27.65
C LEU A 107 -9.26 13.05 -28.60
N GLY A 108 -7.93 12.89 -28.68
CA GLY A 108 -7.06 13.72 -29.52
C GLY A 108 -6.78 15.13 -28.98
N LYS A 109 -7.18 15.41 -27.74
CA LYS A 109 -6.96 16.68 -27.05
C LYS A 109 -6.05 16.49 -25.86
N THR A 110 -5.20 17.46 -25.58
CA THR A 110 -4.33 17.46 -24.41
C THR A 110 -5.09 18.05 -23.22
N ILE A 111 -5.11 17.33 -22.11
CA ILE A 111 -5.48 17.85 -20.80
C ILE A 111 -4.28 17.75 -19.87
N ASP A 112 -4.20 18.67 -18.92
CA ASP A 112 -3.18 18.65 -17.87
C ASP A 112 -3.83 18.39 -16.49
N VAL A 113 -3.13 17.64 -15.64
CA VAL A 113 -3.61 17.36 -14.29
C VAL A 113 -2.52 17.76 -13.31
N ILE A 114 -2.84 18.68 -12.40
CA ILE A 114 -2.00 18.92 -11.22
C ILE A 114 -2.39 17.87 -10.21
N VAL A 115 -1.49 16.95 -9.95
CA VAL A 115 -1.64 15.91 -8.92
C VAL A 115 -1.03 16.41 -7.63
N ILE A 116 -1.79 16.41 -6.56
CA ILE A 116 -1.39 16.81 -5.22
C ILE A 116 -1.39 15.57 -4.36
N LEU A 117 -0.22 15.17 -3.87
CA LEU A 117 -0.07 13.97 -3.08
C LEU A 117 -0.68 14.14 -1.69
N ASN A 118 -1.43 13.12 -1.27
CA ASN A 118 -1.91 13.04 0.09
C ASN A 118 -0.75 12.68 1.03
N ASP A 119 -0.65 13.41 2.13
CA ASP A 119 0.27 13.12 3.22
C ASP A 119 -0.30 13.58 4.57
N ASN A 120 0.43 13.34 5.64
CA ASN A 120 0.03 13.71 6.99
C ASN A 120 0.57 15.09 7.43
N ASN A 121 1.22 15.86 6.56
CA ASN A 121 1.75 17.20 6.91
C ASN A 121 0.69 18.30 6.94
N THR A 122 -0.58 17.95 6.89
CA THR A 122 -1.71 18.88 7.05
C THR A 122 -1.76 19.50 8.46
N PRO A 123 -2.37 20.67 8.66
CA PRO A 123 -2.87 21.57 7.64
C PRO A 123 -1.77 22.37 6.96
N TYR A 124 -1.86 22.50 5.64
CA TYR A 124 -1.04 23.43 4.88
C TYR A 124 -1.66 24.83 4.91
N TYR A 125 -0.91 25.81 5.36
CA TYR A 125 -1.33 27.22 5.38
C TYR A 125 -0.11 28.14 5.31
N LEU A 126 -0.35 29.39 4.91
CA LEU A 126 0.68 30.41 4.79
C LEU A 126 0.89 31.16 6.13
N THR A 127 2.13 31.46 6.45
CA THR A 127 2.47 32.38 7.57
C THR A 127 2.47 33.84 7.16
N ASP A 128 2.61 34.14 5.85
CA ASP A 128 2.54 35.46 5.29
C ASP A 128 1.35 35.57 4.33
N LYS A 129 0.72 36.72 4.32
CA LYS A 129 -0.38 37.05 3.39
C LYS A 129 0.11 36.99 1.93
N PHE A 130 -0.66 36.36 1.05
CA PHE A 130 -0.46 36.41 -0.39
C PHE A 130 -1.74 36.90 -1.07
N GLN A 131 -1.76 38.17 -1.45
CA GLN A 131 -2.93 38.88 -2.01
C GLN A 131 -4.15 38.77 -1.06
N GLU A 132 -5.24 38.07 -1.44
CA GLU A 132 -6.41 37.87 -0.59
C GLU A 132 -6.28 36.63 0.32
N ILE A 133 -5.34 35.74 0.04
CA ILE A 133 -5.07 34.60 0.91
C ILE A 133 -4.42 35.12 2.19
N ARG A 134 -5.10 34.96 3.30
CA ARG A 134 -4.67 35.54 4.60
C ARG A 134 -3.63 34.62 5.28
N ALA A 135 -2.73 35.26 6.01
CA ALA A 135 -1.77 34.57 6.85
C ALA A 135 -2.49 33.81 7.98
N ASN A 136 -2.02 32.60 8.28
CA ASN A 136 -2.51 31.74 9.36
C ASN A 136 -3.97 31.29 9.22
N TYR A 137 -4.58 31.46 8.04
CA TYR A 137 -5.88 30.88 7.74
C TYR A 137 -5.70 29.50 7.12
N ILE A 138 -6.52 28.55 7.57
CA ILE A 138 -6.57 27.19 7.05
C ILE A 138 -7.73 27.12 6.06
N TYR A 139 -7.43 26.76 4.84
CA TYR A 139 -8.39 26.58 3.76
C TYR A 139 -8.52 25.09 3.45
N THR A 140 -9.75 24.62 3.28
CA THR A 140 -10.07 23.23 2.96
C THR A 140 -11.01 23.16 1.78
N ARG A 141 -11.14 22.00 1.19
CA ARG A 141 -12.21 21.68 0.24
C ARG A 141 -13.19 20.72 0.90
N ILE A 142 -14.48 21.03 0.77
CA ILE A 142 -15.58 20.21 1.26
C ILE A 142 -16.49 19.93 0.07
N GLN A 143 -16.61 18.66 -0.32
CA GLN A 143 -17.31 18.28 -1.56
C GLN A 143 -16.73 19.06 -2.77
N ASP A 144 -17.52 19.89 -3.41
CA ASP A 144 -17.16 20.71 -4.57
C ASP A 144 -16.74 22.16 -4.23
N THR A 145 -16.70 22.51 -2.94
CA THR A 145 -16.54 23.90 -2.54
C THR A 145 -15.27 24.14 -1.73
N ASN A 146 -14.46 25.11 -2.16
CA ASN A 146 -13.30 25.61 -1.42
C ASN A 146 -13.71 26.59 -0.33
N THR A 147 -13.05 26.57 0.83
CA THR A 147 -13.20 27.59 1.86
C THR A 147 -12.98 28.98 1.25
N PRO A 148 -13.89 29.96 1.44
CA PRO A 148 -13.72 31.32 0.93
C PRO A 148 -12.44 31.99 1.44
N LYS A 149 -11.81 32.83 0.61
CA LYS A 149 -10.52 33.47 0.93
C LYS A 149 -10.60 34.46 2.13
N ASP A 150 -11.79 34.90 2.48
CA ASP A 150 -12.03 35.86 3.57
C ASP A 150 -12.16 35.25 4.96
N ARG A 151 -12.25 33.93 5.06
CA ARG A 151 -12.40 33.19 6.33
C ARG A 151 -11.54 31.92 6.36
N SER A 152 -11.30 31.39 7.55
CA SER A 152 -10.70 30.06 7.75
C SER A 152 -11.79 29.00 7.67
N ALA A 153 -11.40 27.76 7.44
CA ALA A 153 -12.28 26.59 7.54
C ALA A 153 -12.90 26.49 8.95
N ASP A 154 -14.03 25.81 9.03
CA ASP A 154 -14.73 25.55 10.29
C ASP A 154 -13.86 24.75 11.27
N LEU A 155 -14.07 24.98 12.55
CA LEU A 155 -13.22 24.42 13.62
C LEU A 155 -13.12 22.90 13.57
N ASP A 156 -14.21 22.19 13.30
CA ASP A 156 -14.23 20.73 13.18
C ASP A 156 -13.34 20.21 12.04
N LYS A 157 -13.25 20.95 10.92
CA LYS A 157 -12.38 20.62 9.79
C LYS A 157 -10.91 20.88 10.12
N VAL A 158 -10.65 21.99 10.77
CA VAL A 158 -9.30 22.34 11.25
C VAL A 158 -8.82 21.30 12.26
N GLU A 159 -9.68 20.89 13.19
CA GLU A 159 -9.39 19.83 14.18
C GLU A 159 -9.10 18.51 13.49
N TYR A 160 -9.89 18.13 12.47
CA TYR A 160 -9.65 16.91 11.69
C TYR A 160 -8.27 16.91 11.03
N LEU A 161 -7.85 18.03 10.40
CA LEU A 161 -6.55 18.14 9.76
C LEU A 161 -5.39 18.02 10.77
N TRP A 162 -5.54 18.57 11.97
CA TRP A 162 -4.56 18.38 13.03
C TRP A 162 -4.54 16.92 13.55
N LYS A 163 -5.71 16.33 13.73
CA LYS A 163 -5.80 14.88 14.06
C LYS A 163 -5.11 14.02 13.02
N LYS A 164 -5.31 14.32 11.73
CA LYS A 164 -4.62 13.65 10.64
C LYS A 164 -3.10 13.80 10.75
N ARG A 165 -2.61 15.02 11.01
CA ARG A 165 -1.17 15.27 11.22
C ARG A 165 -0.58 14.43 12.33
N PHE A 166 -1.28 14.26 13.42
CA PHE A 166 -0.84 13.49 14.58
C PHE A 166 -1.17 11.98 14.48
N GLY A 167 -1.69 11.52 13.34
CA GLY A 167 -2.10 10.13 13.14
C GLY A 167 -3.34 9.71 13.94
N LEU A 168 -4.09 10.66 14.49
CA LEU A 168 -5.27 10.39 15.34
C LEU A 168 -6.55 10.09 14.53
N THR A 169 -6.51 10.22 13.21
CA THR A 169 -7.62 9.84 12.31
C THR A 169 -7.55 8.38 11.89
N GLN A 170 -6.43 7.73 12.15
CA GLN A 170 -6.21 6.32 11.82
C GLN A 170 -6.72 5.45 12.96
N SER A 171 -7.28 4.29 12.61
CA SER A 171 -7.57 3.27 13.60
C SER A 171 -6.30 2.80 14.31
N VAL A 172 -6.43 2.22 15.48
CA VAL A 172 -5.29 1.72 16.24
C VAL A 172 -4.51 0.67 15.43
N LEU A 173 -5.20 -0.15 14.64
CA LEU A 173 -4.58 -1.17 13.81
C LEU A 173 -3.80 -0.57 12.62
N GLU A 174 -4.34 0.46 11.95
CA GLU A 174 -3.61 1.18 10.88
C GLU A 174 -2.35 1.87 11.43
N ARG A 175 -2.42 2.44 12.63
CA ARG A 175 -1.22 2.98 13.30
C ARG A 175 -0.20 1.89 13.58
N PHE A 176 -0.67 0.71 13.99
CA PHE A 176 0.21 -0.45 14.20
C PHE A 176 0.97 -0.82 12.93
N GLU A 177 0.28 -0.84 11.78
CA GLU A 177 0.91 -1.12 10.48
C GLU A 177 2.02 -0.13 10.13
N ILE A 178 1.81 1.15 10.41
CA ILE A 178 2.83 2.20 10.19
C ILE A 178 4.04 1.95 11.08
N TYR A 179 3.81 1.60 12.36
CA TYR A 179 4.90 1.38 13.29
C TYR A 179 5.67 0.09 12.98
N LEU A 180 5.05 -0.91 12.36
CA LEU A 180 5.76 -2.10 11.88
C LEU A 180 6.80 -1.77 10.80
N GLU A 181 6.61 -0.70 10.03
CA GLU A 181 7.58 -0.26 9.02
C GLU A 181 8.76 0.52 9.61
N ASP A 182 8.62 1.02 10.84
CA ASP A 182 9.66 1.72 11.59
C ASP A 182 10.44 0.75 12.49
N TYR A 183 11.15 -0.18 11.87
CA TYR A 183 11.78 -1.35 12.51
C TYR A 183 12.76 -0.99 13.64
N GLU A 184 13.53 0.10 13.47
CA GLU A 184 14.61 0.51 14.39
C GLU A 184 14.09 1.02 15.73
N ASN A 185 12.81 1.39 15.79
CA ASN A 185 12.21 1.98 16.98
C ASN A 185 11.35 1.01 17.81
N TRP A 186 11.60 -0.29 17.65
CA TRP A 186 11.04 -1.33 18.51
C TRP A 186 12.09 -1.86 19.51
N ASN A 187 11.73 -1.90 20.78
CA ASN A 187 12.59 -2.39 21.87
C ASN A 187 12.00 -3.69 22.45
N ASP A 188 12.89 -4.52 23.00
CA ASP A 188 12.45 -5.69 23.75
C ASP A 188 11.78 -5.27 25.06
N GLY A 189 10.71 -5.98 25.40
CA GLY A 189 9.94 -5.76 26.61
C GLY A 189 10.57 -6.43 27.84
N PRO A 190 9.93 -6.31 29.00
CA PRO A 190 10.41 -6.89 30.25
C PRO A 190 10.49 -8.43 30.22
N TYR A 191 9.83 -9.06 29.26
CA TYR A 191 9.87 -10.52 29.04
C TYR A 191 10.89 -10.93 27.97
N GLY A 192 11.87 -10.06 27.70
CA GLY A 192 12.91 -10.31 26.70
C GLY A 192 12.39 -10.35 25.27
N GLU A 193 12.98 -11.20 24.45
CA GLU A 193 12.65 -11.32 23.01
C GLU A 193 11.22 -11.77 22.73
N MET A 194 10.51 -12.29 23.74
CA MET A 194 9.11 -12.73 23.59
C MET A 194 8.11 -11.57 23.65
N GLN A 195 8.56 -10.36 23.83
CA GLN A 195 7.74 -9.16 23.81
C GLN A 195 8.51 -7.99 23.24
N LYS A 196 7.86 -7.23 22.35
CA LYS A 196 8.40 -5.97 21.82
C LYS A 196 7.38 -4.85 22.03
N TYR A 197 7.90 -3.63 22.23
CA TYR A 197 7.07 -2.43 22.29
C TYR A 197 7.65 -1.32 21.41
N TYR A 198 6.78 -0.48 20.88
CA TYR A 198 7.21 0.64 20.06
C TYR A 198 7.70 1.79 20.93
N LYS A 199 8.93 2.24 20.71
CA LYS A 199 9.66 3.18 21.56
C LYS A 199 8.93 4.49 21.85
N TYR A 200 8.26 5.06 20.84
CA TYR A 200 7.60 6.36 20.98
C TYR A 200 6.16 6.25 21.51
N PHE A 201 5.54 5.08 21.38
CA PHE A 201 4.21 4.76 21.88
C PHE A 201 4.23 3.36 22.49
N PRO A 202 4.75 3.22 23.74
CA PRO A 202 4.99 1.91 24.36
C PRO A 202 3.72 1.12 24.67
N GLU A 203 2.55 1.75 24.53
CA GLU A 203 1.26 1.08 24.57
C GLU A 203 1.00 0.12 23.39
N PHE A 204 1.77 0.22 22.30
CA PHE A 204 1.77 -0.73 21.19
C PHE A 204 2.78 -1.82 21.45
N THR A 205 2.30 -3.05 21.63
CA THR A 205 3.14 -4.21 21.94
C THR A 205 2.86 -5.39 21.03
N ILE A 206 3.90 -6.16 20.72
CA ILE A 206 3.83 -7.46 20.05
C ILE A 206 4.30 -8.49 21.06
N GLU A 207 3.50 -9.51 21.31
CA GLU A 207 3.82 -10.62 22.19
C GLU A 207 3.87 -11.93 21.40
N TYR A 208 4.83 -12.78 21.72
CA TYR A 208 5.01 -14.10 21.12
C TYR A 208 4.80 -15.14 22.19
N GLU A 209 3.90 -16.07 21.96
CA GLU A 209 3.67 -17.21 22.84
C GLU A 209 3.84 -18.51 22.04
N ILE A 210 4.43 -19.54 22.63
CA ILE A 210 4.40 -20.87 22.01
C ILE A 210 2.94 -21.28 21.88
N ALA A 211 2.54 -21.65 20.68
CA ALA A 211 1.16 -22.01 20.39
C ALA A 211 0.72 -23.16 21.32
N ARG A 212 -0.37 -22.93 22.06
CA ARG A 212 -0.87 -23.90 23.07
C ARG A 212 -1.59 -25.08 22.46
N ASP A 213 -2.21 -24.86 21.31
CA ASP A 213 -2.78 -25.97 20.54
C ASP A 213 -1.63 -26.73 19.91
N GLU A 214 -1.59 -28.03 20.17
CA GLU A 214 -0.71 -28.96 19.49
C GLU A 214 -1.03 -28.91 17.98
N ARG A 215 -0.58 -27.89 17.28
CA ARG A 215 -0.49 -27.89 15.83
C ARG A 215 0.56 -28.94 15.46
N ASN A 216 0.21 -30.19 15.66
CA ASN A 216 1.02 -31.35 15.27
C ASN A 216 1.10 -31.51 13.75
N GLY A 217 0.75 -30.43 13.01
CA GLY A 217 0.72 -30.41 11.56
C GLY A 217 2.03 -29.94 10.96
N TYR A 218 2.46 -30.65 9.94
CA TYR A 218 3.49 -30.19 9.03
C TYR A 218 2.83 -29.40 7.89
N GLU A 219 3.59 -28.45 7.39
CA GLU A 219 3.25 -27.69 6.19
C GLU A 219 4.37 -27.92 5.17
N TYR A 220 4.06 -27.97 3.89
CA TYR A 220 5.06 -28.31 2.86
C TYR A 220 6.25 -27.34 2.83
N TYR A 221 6.04 -26.06 3.17
CA TYR A 221 7.12 -25.08 3.17
C TYR A 221 8.16 -25.28 4.28
N LEU A 222 7.86 -26.08 5.30
CA LEU A 222 8.86 -26.47 6.31
C LEU A 222 9.98 -27.29 5.68
N PHE A 223 9.68 -28.02 4.63
CA PHE A 223 10.62 -28.92 3.97
C PHE A 223 11.60 -28.21 3.03
N SER A 224 11.43 -26.92 2.80
CA SER A 224 12.46 -26.09 2.16
C SER A 224 13.66 -25.84 3.07
N GLN A 225 13.53 -26.09 4.36
CA GLN A 225 14.52 -25.76 5.39
C GLN A 225 15.38 -26.96 5.77
N THR A 226 16.62 -26.69 6.19
CA THR A 226 17.54 -27.73 6.70
C THR A 226 16.97 -28.43 7.93
N ASP A 227 16.35 -27.70 8.85
CA ASP A 227 15.57 -28.24 9.96
C ASP A 227 14.07 -28.01 9.71
N SER A 228 13.38 -29.08 9.36
CA SER A 228 11.94 -29.04 9.03
C SER A 228 11.02 -29.24 10.24
N ARG A 229 11.56 -29.26 11.47
CA ARG A 229 10.71 -29.40 12.67
C ARG A 229 9.89 -28.14 12.89
N PRO A 230 8.57 -28.24 13.05
CA PRO A 230 7.73 -27.08 13.26
C PRO A 230 7.85 -26.54 14.68
N HIS A 231 8.01 -25.22 14.79
CA HIS A 231 7.90 -24.49 16.05
C HIS A 231 6.87 -23.37 15.85
N TRP A 232 5.65 -23.62 16.34
CA TRP A 232 4.51 -22.72 16.14
C TRP A 232 4.39 -21.71 17.29
N TYR A 233 3.98 -20.49 16.94
CA TYR A 233 3.78 -19.39 17.86
C TYR A 233 2.44 -18.72 17.59
N ASP A 234 1.85 -18.14 18.64
CA ASP A 234 0.78 -17.18 18.56
C ASP A 234 1.39 -15.78 18.71
N ILE A 235 1.14 -14.90 17.74
CA ILE A 235 1.65 -13.54 17.69
C ILE A 235 0.49 -12.61 18.02
N LYS A 236 0.58 -11.90 19.14
CA LYS A 236 -0.48 -11.05 19.67
C LYS A 236 -0.11 -9.58 19.53
N PHE A 237 -0.97 -8.81 18.88
CA PHE A 237 -0.86 -7.37 18.72
C PHE A 237 -1.75 -6.68 19.72
N LYS A 238 -1.19 -5.89 20.62
CA LYS A 238 -1.94 -5.25 21.70
C LYS A 238 -1.76 -3.73 21.67
N TYR A 239 -2.83 -3.05 22.04
CA TYR A 239 -2.82 -1.64 22.40
C TYR A 239 -3.22 -1.55 23.87
N HIS A 240 -2.31 -1.14 24.73
CA HIS A 240 -2.39 -1.38 26.19
C HIS A 240 -2.63 -2.87 26.47
N GLN A 241 -3.75 -3.18 27.12
CA GLN A 241 -4.15 -4.57 27.42
C GLN A 241 -5.12 -5.16 26.40
N THR A 242 -5.58 -4.35 25.44
CA THR A 242 -6.57 -4.79 24.44
C THR A 242 -5.88 -5.55 23.33
N LEU A 243 -6.30 -6.81 23.13
CA LEU A 243 -5.89 -7.60 21.97
C LEU A 243 -6.56 -7.04 20.72
N LEU A 244 -5.77 -6.54 19.75
CA LEU A 244 -6.25 -6.01 18.48
C LEU A 244 -6.33 -7.09 17.41
N LYS A 245 -5.30 -7.94 17.37
CA LYS A 245 -5.15 -8.99 16.38
C LYS A 245 -4.29 -10.12 16.93
N GLU A 246 -4.56 -11.34 16.48
CA GLU A 246 -3.74 -12.51 16.76
C GLU A 246 -3.48 -13.24 15.45
N LEU A 247 -2.23 -13.66 15.23
CA LEU A 247 -1.77 -14.35 14.04
C LEU A 247 -0.92 -15.55 14.44
N GLY A 248 -0.96 -16.61 13.61
CA GLY A 248 -0.01 -17.70 13.75
C GLY A 248 1.37 -17.28 13.23
N GLY A 249 2.41 -17.73 13.92
CA GLY A 249 3.80 -17.61 13.50
C GLY A 249 4.49 -18.97 13.48
N VAL A 250 5.60 -19.05 12.76
CA VAL A 250 6.45 -20.23 12.66
C VAL A 250 7.91 -19.83 12.74
N ALA A 251 8.65 -20.52 13.62
CA ALA A 251 10.12 -20.47 13.59
C ALA A 251 10.62 -21.62 12.71
N LEU A 252 11.42 -21.28 11.73
CA LEU A 252 11.95 -22.12 10.68
C LEU A 252 13.44 -22.36 10.91
N ASP A 253 13.96 -23.47 10.37
CA ASP A 253 15.37 -23.82 10.37
C ASP A 253 16.00 -23.78 11.79
N GLY A 254 15.31 -24.40 12.76
CA GLY A 254 15.77 -24.42 14.15
C GLY A 254 15.74 -23.07 14.86
N GLY A 255 14.90 -22.14 14.40
CA GLY A 255 14.72 -20.81 14.96
C GLY A 255 15.53 -19.72 14.26
N ARG A 256 16.24 -20.00 13.17
CA ARG A 256 17.02 -19.02 12.42
C ARG A 256 16.15 -18.04 11.63
N TYR A 257 15.00 -18.47 11.16
CA TYR A 257 14.07 -17.59 10.46
C TYR A 257 12.69 -17.67 11.11
N PHE A 258 12.16 -16.50 11.49
CA PHE A 258 10.82 -16.38 12.04
C PHE A 258 9.90 -15.67 11.05
N SER A 259 8.72 -16.23 10.82
CA SER A 259 7.74 -15.71 9.87
C SER A 259 6.33 -15.83 10.44
N PRO A 260 5.43 -14.88 10.18
CA PRO A 260 4.02 -15.18 10.31
C PRO A 260 3.66 -16.31 9.34
N CYS A 261 2.65 -17.10 9.69
CA CYS A 261 2.15 -18.15 8.80
C CYS A 261 1.63 -17.53 7.50
N PRO A 262 2.08 -17.98 6.31
CA PRO A 262 1.58 -17.46 5.04
C PRO A 262 0.10 -17.76 4.85
N GLU A 263 -0.59 -16.95 4.06
CA GLU A 263 -1.97 -17.20 3.66
C GLU A 263 -2.06 -18.44 2.77
N ILE A 264 -3.24 -19.05 2.72
CA ILE A 264 -3.55 -20.16 1.83
C ILE A 264 -4.58 -19.76 0.81
N ASP A 265 -4.40 -20.18 -0.43
CA ASP A 265 -5.41 -20.08 -1.46
C ASP A 265 -5.50 -21.41 -2.24
N GLU A 266 -6.64 -21.63 -2.87
CA GLU A 266 -6.98 -22.85 -3.57
C GLU A 266 -7.12 -22.61 -5.07
N ILE A 267 -6.66 -23.54 -5.88
CA ILE A 267 -6.81 -23.53 -7.33
C ILE A 267 -7.79 -24.62 -7.75
N THR A 268 -8.80 -24.17 -8.50
CA THR A 268 -9.69 -25.04 -9.29
C THR A 268 -9.37 -24.82 -10.75
N LEU A 269 -8.86 -25.84 -11.43
CA LEU A 269 -8.47 -25.78 -12.84
C LEU A 269 -9.68 -25.75 -13.78
N ASP A 270 -10.72 -26.53 -13.46
CA ASP A 270 -11.97 -26.53 -14.20
C ASP A 270 -13.00 -25.63 -13.54
N LYS A 271 -13.30 -24.48 -14.15
CA LYS A 271 -14.28 -23.50 -13.67
C LYS A 271 -15.70 -24.07 -13.46
N ASN A 272 -16.02 -25.21 -14.06
CA ASN A 272 -17.32 -25.85 -13.94
C ASN A 272 -17.43 -26.78 -12.72
N LYS A 273 -16.33 -27.07 -12.05
CA LYS A 273 -16.34 -27.84 -10.80
C LYS A 273 -16.66 -26.90 -9.62
N SER A 274 -17.90 -26.94 -9.17
CA SER A 274 -18.34 -26.22 -7.99
C SER A 274 -18.18 -27.06 -6.76
N PHE A 275 -17.23 -27.15 -5.99
CA PHE A 275 -17.04 -27.83 -4.67
C PHE A 275 -15.77 -28.67 -4.52
N SER A 276 -14.80 -28.62 -5.43
CA SER A 276 -13.52 -29.26 -5.22
C SER A 276 -12.40 -28.39 -5.78
N TRP A 277 -11.34 -28.23 -5.00
CA TRP A 277 -10.08 -27.65 -5.48
C TRP A 277 -9.17 -28.79 -5.97
N ASP A 278 -8.28 -28.45 -6.91
CA ASP A 278 -7.31 -29.41 -7.42
C ASP A 278 -6.03 -29.41 -6.57
N PHE A 279 -5.58 -28.23 -6.09
CA PHE A 279 -4.48 -28.07 -5.13
C PHE A 279 -4.54 -26.70 -4.45
N SER A 280 -3.76 -26.54 -3.36
CA SER A 280 -3.59 -25.27 -2.63
C SER A 280 -2.15 -24.79 -2.71
N TYR A 281 -1.93 -23.51 -2.40
CA TYR A 281 -0.61 -22.91 -2.29
C TYR A 281 -0.57 -21.88 -1.16
N ARG A 282 0.64 -21.61 -0.68
CA ARG A 282 0.89 -20.60 0.35
C ARG A 282 1.47 -19.34 -0.26
N TYR A 283 1.06 -18.15 0.25
CA TYR A 283 1.48 -16.90 -0.33
C TYR A 283 1.51 -15.73 0.66
N PHE A 284 2.17 -14.65 0.25
CA PHE A 284 2.05 -13.31 0.80
C PHE A 284 1.72 -12.31 -0.30
N THR A 285 1.04 -11.22 0.08
CA THR A 285 0.85 -10.05 -0.77
C THR A 285 1.53 -8.84 -0.13
N LYS A 286 2.41 -8.12 -0.85
CA LYS A 286 3.27 -7.06 -0.29
C LYS A 286 2.53 -5.93 0.42
N SER A 287 1.29 -5.64 0.00
CA SER A 287 0.47 -4.59 0.60
C SER A 287 -0.17 -4.96 1.94
N THR A 288 -0.10 -6.23 2.35
CA THR A 288 -0.83 -6.73 3.53
C THR A 288 -0.07 -6.53 4.83
N PHE A 289 -0.82 -6.43 5.95
CA PHE A 289 -0.29 -6.45 7.30
C PHE A 289 0.62 -7.67 7.55
N LEU A 290 0.23 -8.81 7.01
CA LEU A 290 0.96 -10.06 7.19
C LEU A 290 2.37 -10.00 6.58
N TYR A 291 2.49 -9.43 5.38
CA TYR A 291 3.81 -9.25 4.75
C TYR A 291 4.65 -8.18 5.45
N LYS A 292 4.05 -7.07 5.89
CA LYS A 292 4.74 -6.06 6.71
C LYS A 292 5.33 -6.69 7.97
N LEU A 293 4.57 -7.59 8.60
CA LEU A 293 5.05 -8.36 9.76
C LEU A 293 6.20 -9.30 9.40
N ASN A 294 6.14 -9.99 8.25
CA ASN A 294 7.24 -10.82 7.77
C ASN A 294 8.51 -9.99 7.56
N GLN A 295 8.38 -8.77 7.00
CA GLN A 295 9.52 -7.85 6.85
C GLN A 295 10.05 -7.36 8.19
N PHE A 296 9.16 -7.07 9.14
CA PHE A 296 9.52 -6.65 10.50
C PHE A 296 10.42 -7.69 11.19
N PHE A 297 10.11 -8.97 11.09
CA PHE A 297 10.96 -10.02 11.65
C PHE A 297 12.28 -10.16 10.91
N PHE A 298 12.27 -10.06 9.59
CA PHE A 298 13.48 -10.19 8.77
C PHE A 298 14.47 -9.04 9.00
N PHE A 299 14.01 -7.82 9.24
CA PHE A 299 14.91 -6.67 9.43
C PHE A 299 15.78 -6.79 10.68
N GLN A 300 15.37 -7.55 11.67
CA GLN A 300 16.09 -7.76 12.92
C GLN A 300 17.03 -8.97 12.88
N GLU A 301 17.15 -9.65 11.75
CA GLU A 301 17.83 -10.94 11.61
C GLU A 301 19.29 -10.85 11.14
N THR A 302 20.02 -11.95 11.37
CA THR A 302 21.44 -12.08 11.05
C THR A 302 21.65 -12.57 9.61
N PHE A 303 22.93 -12.66 9.16
CA PHE A 303 23.27 -13.12 7.81
C PHE A 303 22.82 -14.58 7.52
N SER A 304 22.80 -15.46 8.52
CA SER A 304 22.34 -16.87 8.37
C SER A 304 20.87 -16.96 8.00
N ASP A 305 20.07 -16.00 8.42
CA ASP A 305 18.62 -16.00 8.30
C ASP A 305 18.18 -15.69 6.87
N ARG A 306 19.06 -15.01 6.09
CA ARG A 306 18.81 -14.71 4.67
C ARG A 306 18.67 -15.96 3.81
N PHE A 307 19.45 -16.99 4.11
CA PHE A 307 19.39 -18.24 3.36
C PHE A 307 18.08 -18.98 3.63
N SER A 308 17.71 -19.15 4.89
CA SER A 308 16.44 -19.79 5.28
C SER A 308 15.23 -19.04 4.71
N ARG A 309 15.28 -17.70 4.69
CA ARG A 309 14.25 -16.88 4.06
C ARG A 309 14.19 -17.07 2.55
N GLN A 310 15.34 -17.17 1.88
CA GLN A 310 15.38 -17.42 0.44
C GLN A 310 14.73 -18.75 0.11
N GLU A 311 15.13 -19.86 0.79
CA GLU A 311 14.54 -21.17 0.63
C GLU A 311 13.03 -21.19 0.91
N PHE A 312 12.58 -20.43 1.92
CA PHE A 312 11.17 -20.31 2.22
C PHE A 312 10.37 -19.69 1.05
N PHE A 313 10.88 -18.61 0.44
CA PHE A 313 10.21 -17.95 -0.69
C PHE A 313 10.41 -18.68 -2.04
N GLU A 314 11.16 -19.77 -2.10
CA GLU A 314 11.14 -20.67 -3.25
C GLU A 314 9.82 -21.45 -3.36
N VAL A 315 9.16 -21.68 -2.22
CA VAL A 315 7.93 -22.47 -2.13
C VAL A 315 6.72 -21.71 -1.56
N VAL A 316 6.90 -20.46 -1.13
CA VAL A 316 5.83 -19.55 -0.73
C VAL A 316 5.80 -18.38 -1.71
N LEU A 317 4.69 -18.20 -2.41
CA LEU A 317 4.57 -17.17 -3.43
C LEU A 317 4.52 -15.76 -2.82
N LEU A 318 5.12 -14.80 -3.51
CA LEU A 318 5.08 -13.39 -3.12
C LEU A 318 4.49 -12.56 -4.25
N PHE A 319 3.30 -12.01 -4.02
CA PHE A 319 2.60 -11.13 -4.97
C PHE A 319 2.83 -9.66 -4.66
N GLU A 320 2.89 -8.83 -5.69
CA GLU A 320 2.95 -7.37 -5.56
C GLU A 320 1.62 -6.79 -5.08
N SER A 321 0.50 -7.35 -5.58
CA SER A 321 -0.85 -6.94 -5.22
C SER A 321 -1.86 -8.09 -5.31
N GLU A 322 -3.04 -7.87 -4.81
CA GLU A 322 -4.15 -8.83 -4.92
C GLU A 322 -4.62 -8.98 -6.37
N GLU A 323 -4.56 -7.92 -7.16
CA GLU A 323 -4.88 -7.95 -8.59
C GLU A 323 -3.92 -8.89 -9.32
N GLU A 324 -2.60 -8.77 -9.08
CA GLU A 324 -1.59 -9.68 -9.66
C GLU A 324 -1.91 -11.14 -9.31
N ARG A 325 -2.28 -11.40 -8.06
CA ARG A 325 -2.63 -12.75 -7.59
C ARG A 325 -3.84 -13.31 -8.37
N MET A 326 -4.87 -12.50 -8.56
CA MET A 326 -6.07 -12.92 -9.30
C MET A 326 -5.78 -13.17 -10.78
N GLU A 327 -4.99 -12.31 -11.43
CA GLU A 327 -4.55 -12.50 -12.82
C GLU A 327 -3.67 -13.75 -12.95
N PHE A 328 -2.78 -13.98 -12.01
CA PHE A 328 -1.94 -15.17 -11.98
C PHE A 328 -2.76 -16.47 -11.82
N LYS A 329 -3.86 -16.46 -11.06
CA LYS A 329 -4.77 -17.62 -11.00
C LYS A 329 -5.34 -18.00 -12.36
N GLU A 330 -5.69 -17.02 -13.19
CA GLU A 330 -6.14 -17.28 -14.56
C GLU A 330 -4.99 -17.80 -15.44
N PHE A 331 -3.78 -17.27 -15.27
CA PHE A 331 -2.60 -17.77 -15.97
C PHE A 331 -2.32 -19.24 -15.62
N ILE A 332 -2.40 -19.62 -14.35
CA ILE A 332 -2.25 -21.02 -13.91
C ILE A 332 -3.27 -21.92 -14.61
N ARG A 333 -4.55 -21.56 -14.62
CA ARG A 333 -5.61 -22.37 -15.25
C ARG A 333 -5.32 -22.67 -16.71
N ASN A 334 -4.78 -21.71 -17.41
CA ASN A 334 -4.49 -21.82 -18.83
C ASN A 334 -3.20 -22.58 -19.14
N ASN A 335 -2.26 -22.68 -18.21
CA ASN A 335 -0.91 -23.18 -18.45
C ASN A 335 -0.54 -24.41 -17.60
N TRP A 336 -1.39 -24.87 -16.68
CA TRP A 336 -1.09 -25.99 -15.76
C TRP A 336 -0.80 -27.32 -16.46
N TYR A 337 -1.29 -27.50 -17.68
CA TYR A 337 -0.99 -28.69 -18.48
C TYR A 337 0.51 -28.87 -18.73
N ASN A 338 1.30 -27.82 -18.66
CA ASN A 338 2.76 -27.83 -18.81
C ASN A 338 3.50 -28.18 -17.49
N ARG A 339 2.81 -28.44 -16.38
CA ARG A 339 3.41 -28.73 -15.06
C ARG A 339 4.60 -29.68 -15.13
N LYS A 340 4.48 -30.78 -15.92
CA LYS A 340 5.53 -31.80 -16.04
C LYS A 340 6.82 -31.25 -16.69
N GLU A 341 6.73 -30.26 -17.55
CA GLU A 341 7.90 -29.63 -18.18
C GLU A 341 8.64 -28.74 -17.19
N TYR A 342 7.91 -27.98 -16.37
CA TYR A 342 8.52 -27.22 -15.29
C TYR A 342 9.26 -28.15 -14.31
N LEU A 343 8.67 -29.25 -13.91
CA LEU A 343 9.27 -30.20 -12.97
C LEU A 343 10.58 -30.83 -13.46
N LYS A 344 10.74 -31.08 -14.77
CA LYS A 344 11.96 -31.68 -15.32
C LYS A 344 13.22 -30.88 -15.01
N ASN A 345 13.09 -29.58 -14.85
CA ASN A 345 14.19 -28.65 -14.63
C ASN A 345 14.35 -28.21 -13.16
N LEU A 346 13.51 -28.75 -12.27
CA LEU A 346 13.55 -28.41 -10.85
C LEU A 346 14.21 -29.55 -10.06
N GLN A 347 15.09 -29.16 -9.13
CA GLN A 347 15.65 -30.11 -8.17
C GLN A 347 14.73 -30.16 -6.96
N VAL A 348 13.98 -31.24 -6.83
CA VAL A 348 13.20 -31.50 -5.61
C VAL A 348 14.15 -32.05 -4.55
N PRO A 349 14.29 -31.41 -3.38
CA PRO A 349 15.17 -31.89 -2.32
C PRO A 349 14.78 -33.31 -1.88
N ASN A 350 15.78 -34.15 -1.60
CA ASN A 350 15.53 -35.40 -0.92
C ASN A 350 15.26 -35.12 0.56
N ILE A 351 14.00 -35.19 0.98
CA ILE A 351 13.56 -34.81 2.31
C ILE A 351 13.58 -36.02 3.22
N PRO A 352 14.64 -36.18 4.05
CA PRO A 352 14.86 -37.42 4.81
C PRO A 352 13.88 -37.66 5.96
N ASN A 353 13.06 -36.67 6.33
CA ASN A 353 12.22 -36.72 7.54
C ASN A 353 10.72 -36.56 7.27
N PHE A 354 10.26 -36.85 6.06
CA PHE A 354 8.82 -36.85 5.79
C PHE A 354 8.08 -37.85 6.69
N PRO A 355 6.96 -37.45 7.32
CA PRO A 355 6.10 -38.41 7.99
C PRO A 355 5.58 -39.43 6.99
N LYS A 356 5.97 -40.67 7.10
CA LYS A 356 5.70 -41.76 6.11
C LYS A 356 4.22 -41.84 5.67
N TYR A 357 3.29 -41.57 6.56
CA TYR A 357 1.85 -41.62 6.27
C TYR A 357 1.30 -40.43 5.43
N LYS A 358 2.09 -39.39 5.24
CA LYS A 358 1.71 -38.19 4.46
C LYS A 358 2.72 -37.86 3.34
N GLU A 359 3.74 -38.65 3.18
CA GLU A 359 4.88 -38.39 2.31
C GLU A 359 4.46 -37.96 0.89
N GLY A 360 3.55 -38.70 0.26
CA GLY A 360 3.13 -38.40 -1.11
C GLY A 360 2.41 -37.04 -1.25
N ALA A 361 1.54 -36.67 -0.31
CA ALA A 361 0.80 -35.42 -0.36
C ALA A 361 1.73 -34.23 -0.19
N PHE A 362 2.64 -34.25 0.78
CA PHE A 362 3.59 -33.15 0.98
C PHE A 362 4.58 -32.97 -0.18
N VAL A 363 5.04 -34.06 -0.79
CA VAL A 363 5.90 -34.02 -1.97
C VAL A 363 5.19 -33.33 -3.12
N GLU A 364 3.94 -33.73 -3.37
CA GLU A 364 3.14 -33.12 -4.45
C GLU A 364 2.87 -31.62 -4.21
N GLU A 365 2.52 -31.22 -2.97
CA GLU A 365 2.33 -29.82 -2.60
C GLU A 365 3.61 -28.99 -2.77
N TYR A 366 4.74 -29.55 -2.34
CA TYR A 366 6.05 -28.93 -2.49
C TYR A 366 6.45 -28.76 -3.96
N GLU A 367 6.29 -29.80 -4.78
CA GLU A 367 6.51 -29.73 -6.23
C GLU A 367 5.61 -28.69 -6.90
N ASN A 368 4.32 -28.65 -6.54
CA ASN A 368 3.39 -27.67 -7.06
C ASN A 368 3.84 -26.24 -6.71
N ALA A 369 4.31 -26.02 -5.48
CA ALA A 369 4.81 -24.71 -5.06
C ALA A 369 6.03 -24.25 -5.85
N LEU A 370 7.00 -25.14 -6.10
CA LEU A 370 8.15 -24.84 -6.96
C LEU A 370 7.73 -24.51 -8.39
N VAL A 371 6.79 -25.29 -8.96
CA VAL A 371 6.25 -25.02 -10.31
C VAL A 371 5.55 -23.67 -10.36
N LEU A 372 4.71 -23.36 -9.37
CA LEU A 372 3.98 -22.10 -9.29
C LEU A 372 4.93 -20.91 -9.20
N ASN A 373 6.04 -21.02 -8.46
CA ASN A 373 7.02 -19.96 -8.38
C ASN A 373 7.70 -19.69 -9.75
N LYS A 374 8.04 -20.74 -10.48
CA LYS A 374 8.55 -20.61 -11.86
C LYS A 374 7.52 -20.04 -12.82
N MET A 375 6.27 -20.46 -12.71
CA MET A 375 5.17 -19.88 -13.50
C MET A 375 4.94 -18.40 -13.18
N LEU A 376 5.12 -17.96 -11.93
CA LEU A 376 5.02 -16.56 -11.54
C LEU A 376 6.16 -15.72 -12.13
N GLU A 377 7.39 -16.26 -12.15
CA GLU A 377 8.51 -15.61 -12.83
C GLU A 377 8.22 -15.41 -14.34
N GLU A 378 7.68 -16.43 -15.00
CA GLU A 378 7.30 -16.35 -16.42
C GLU A 378 6.14 -15.37 -16.64
N PHE A 379 5.10 -15.42 -15.81
CA PHE A 379 3.96 -14.52 -15.87
C PHE A 379 4.37 -13.04 -15.80
N ARG A 380 5.36 -12.71 -14.97
CA ARG A 380 5.89 -11.35 -14.82
C ARG A 380 6.78 -10.89 -15.98
N ASN A 381 7.32 -11.83 -16.76
CA ASN A 381 8.21 -11.54 -17.89
C ASN A 381 7.44 -11.45 -19.22
N ASN A 382 6.17 -11.84 -19.27
CA ASN A 382 5.28 -11.73 -20.42
C ASN A 382 4.43 -10.45 -20.36
#